data_1d33d785ebad569ba7ced8051c64b68f
#
_entry.id   1d33d785ebad569ba7ced8051c64b68f
#
_cell.length_a   1.000
_cell.length_b   1.000
_cell.length_c   1.000
_cell.angle_alpha   90.00
_cell.angle_beta   90.00
_cell.angle_gamma   90.00
#
_symmetry.space_group_name_H-M   'P 1'
#
loop_
_entity.id
_entity.type
_entity.pdbx_description
1 polymer ?
#
loop_
_entity_poly.entity_id
_entity_poly.type
_entity_poly.pdbx_seq_one_letter_code
_entity_poly.pdbx_strand_id
1 'polypeptide(L)'
;MRLKGQNFRILTLDSTSSKFKCIGMATTCTVNLQANTDDASTKDDVGGAAKPEVTSNGWSVQVESLNVVDIGALLTAIKTMTPFTLMWDETSTTDNQSIEGATYARKGQAFLNDLTCTFNDRENSAKSLQFAGTSALEKLTTAPSYEPVAAGTYTKGQFVRLFLSDTSNPALVLAGAKTLQLHVSMSLEDATTKDTPGTWQVQEPTGLSYDISTNALVASNETITSAVGGQTLGTLMDFYESSTLLYWQIANVSGDNQRTKGSVICSGQCRINSIQVTAGNRQVATYDTQLSGYGDYNVGA
;
A
#
# COMPACT_ATOMS: atom_id res chain seq x y z
N MET A 1 -0.98 -22.13 25.88
CA MET A 1 -1.95 -21.04 25.63
C MET A 1 -2.09 -20.88 24.14
N ARG A 2 -3.28 -20.59 23.59
CA ARG A 2 -3.41 -20.33 22.14
C ARG A 2 -3.14 -18.85 21.86
N LEU A 3 -2.32 -18.53 20.87
CA LEU A 3 -2.11 -17.16 20.39
C LEU A 3 -3.44 -16.58 19.89
N LYS A 4 -3.80 -15.40 20.36
CA LYS A 4 -4.92 -14.64 19.80
C LYS A 4 -4.40 -13.77 18.65
N GLY A 5 -5.11 -13.70 17.53
CA GLY A 5 -4.70 -12.89 16.37
C GLY A 5 -4.42 -11.43 16.72
N GLN A 6 -5.14 -10.87 17.69
CA GLN A 6 -4.89 -9.50 18.16
C GLN A 6 -3.51 -9.26 18.77
N ASN A 7 -2.83 -10.31 19.22
CA ASN A 7 -1.51 -10.23 19.84
C ASN A 7 -0.37 -10.40 18.81
N PHE A 8 -0.65 -10.97 17.64
CA PHE A 8 0.34 -11.11 16.58
C PHE A 8 0.57 -9.76 15.90
N ARG A 9 1.82 -9.32 15.82
CA ARG A 9 2.21 -8.01 15.31
C ARG A 9 3.31 -8.10 14.27
N ILE A 10 3.23 -7.24 13.28
CA ILE A 10 4.32 -6.95 12.35
C ILE A 10 4.95 -5.62 12.79
N LEU A 11 6.26 -5.62 12.86
CA LEU A 11 7.05 -4.48 13.30
C LEU A 11 8.06 -4.11 12.22
N THR A 12 8.34 -2.83 12.10
CA THR A 12 9.40 -2.28 11.25
C THR A 12 10.47 -1.64 12.12
N LEU A 13 11.73 -1.76 11.72
CA LEU A 13 12.82 -1.07 12.39
C LEU A 13 12.80 0.42 12.00
N ASP A 14 12.71 1.28 12.99
CA ASP A 14 12.89 2.71 12.78
C ASP A 14 14.38 3.03 12.77
N SER A 15 14.88 3.53 11.65
CA SER A 15 16.30 3.88 11.47
C SER A 15 16.76 5.01 12.39
N THR A 16 15.86 5.88 12.84
CA THR A 16 16.19 7.03 13.69
C THR A 16 16.35 6.62 15.15
N SER A 17 15.43 5.83 15.67
CA SER A 17 15.43 5.39 17.07
C SER A 17 16.17 4.07 17.29
N SER A 18 16.46 3.33 16.23
CA SER A 18 16.97 1.94 16.26
C SER A 18 16.07 0.99 17.05
N LYS A 19 14.77 1.29 17.11
CA LYS A 19 13.76 0.47 17.80
C LYS A 19 12.75 -0.08 16.80
N PHE A 20 12.23 -1.25 17.12
CA PHE A 20 11.11 -1.79 16.35
C PHE A 20 9.81 -1.10 16.74
N LYS A 21 9.04 -0.69 15.72
CA LYS A 21 7.71 -0.09 15.86
C LYS A 21 6.67 -1.00 15.21
N CYS A 22 5.56 -1.24 15.90
CA CYS A 22 4.44 -1.94 15.29
C CYS A 22 3.86 -1.12 14.13
N ILE A 23 3.48 -1.79 13.06
CA ILE A 23 2.58 -1.18 12.06
C ILE A 23 1.27 -0.91 12.78
N GLY A 24 0.99 0.38 13.00
CA GLY A 24 -0.11 0.82 13.85
C GLY A 24 -1.47 0.45 13.29
N MET A 25 -2.44 0.19 14.16
CA MET A 25 -3.85 -0.07 13.83
C MET A 25 -4.06 -1.17 12.80
N ALA A 26 -3.17 -2.18 12.76
CA ALA A 26 -3.31 -3.32 11.88
C ALA A 26 -4.59 -4.11 12.23
N THR A 27 -5.37 -4.42 11.20
CA THR A 27 -6.59 -5.25 11.29
C THR A 27 -6.30 -6.69 10.94
N THR A 28 -5.38 -6.90 9.98
CA THR A 28 -4.97 -8.22 9.51
C THR A 28 -3.46 -8.24 9.30
N CYS A 29 -2.81 -9.31 9.73
CA CYS A 29 -1.40 -9.58 9.49
C CYS A 29 -1.25 -11.02 8.99
N THR A 30 -0.62 -11.21 7.85
CA THR A 30 -0.35 -12.52 7.25
C THR A 30 1.14 -12.64 6.97
N VAL A 31 1.74 -13.74 7.38
CA VAL A 31 3.11 -14.11 7.03
C VAL A 31 3.04 -15.38 6.20
N ASN A 32 3.62 -15.34 5.01
CA ASN A 32 3.71 -16.49 4.12
C ASN A 32 5.17 -16.92 3.97
N LEU A 33 5.43 -18.19 4.19
CA LEU A 33 6.72 -18.84 3.99
C LEU A 33 6.57 -19.86 2.86
N GLN A 34 7.39 -19.75 1.85
CA GLN A 34 7.31 -20.60 0.66
C GLN A 34 8.67 -21.26 0.39
N ALA A 35 8.63 -22.54 0.06
CA ALA A 35 9.78 -23.26 -0.46
C ALA A 35 9.50 -23.65 -1.90
N ASN A 36 10.43 -23.36 -2.80
CA ASN A 36 10.44 -23.89 -4.14
C ASN A 36 11.17 -25.23 -4.13
N THR A 37 10.62 -26.22 -4.81
CA THR A 37 11.16 -27.57 -4.82
C THR A 37 11.27 -28.08 -6.26
N ASP A 38 12.36 -28.80 -6.54
CA ASP A 38 12.51 -29.59 -7.75
C ASP A 38 12.43 -31.08 -7.44
N ASP A 39 12.00 -31.87 -8.40
CA ASP A 39 11.97 -33.34 -8.28
C ASP A 39 13.36 -33.90 -8.54
N ALA A 40 13.99 -34.43 -7.51
CA ALA A 40 15.29 -35.10 -7.57
C ALA A 40 15.18 -36.63 -7.78
N SER A 41 14.02 -37.13 -8.21
CA SER A 41 13.81 -38.57 -8.47
C SER A 41 14.69 -39.07 -9.61
N THR A 42 15.33 -40.22 -9.43
CA THR A 42 16.18 -40.88 -10.42
C THR A 42 15.59 -42.20 -10.84
N LYS A 43 16.12 -42.81 -11.92
CA LYS A 43 15.73 -44.15 -12.39
C LYS A 43 16.05 -45.26 -11.38
N ASP A 44 16.98 -45.00 -10.45
CA ASP A 44 17.39 -45.94 -9.42
C ASP A 44 16.50 -45.90 -8.17
N ASP A 45 15.52 -44.99 -8.15
CA ASP A 45 14.58 -44.88 -7.05
C ASP A 45 13.56 -46.02 -7.08
N VAL A 46 13.44 -46.71 -5.96
CA VAL A 46 12.47 -47.79 -5.78
C VAL A 46 11.14 -47.19 -5.33
N GLY A 47 10.14 -47.30 -6.19
CA GLY A 47 8.79 -46.78 -5.91
C GLY A 47 8.41 -45.62 -6.83
N GLY A 48 7.12 -45.24 -6.84
CA GLY A 48 6.57 -44.20 -7.69
C GLY A 48 6.44 -42.84 -7.03
N ALA A 49 7.07 -42.61 -5.86
CA ALA A 49 6.96 -41.37 -5.11
C ALA A 49 8.05 -40.37 -5.57
N ALA A 50 7.63 -39.12 -5.83
CA ALA A 50 8.55 -38.01 -6.10
C ALA A 50 9.43 -37.70 -4.88
N LYS A 51 10.67 -37.27 -5.11
CA LYS A 51 11.64 -36.83 -4.10
C LYS A 51 11.90 -35.32 -4.24
N PRO A 52 11.01 -34.45 -3.73
CA PRO A 52 11.22 -33.04 -3.85
C PRO A 52 12.40 -32.57 -2.99
N GLU A 53 13.33 -31.85 -3.60
CA GLU A 53 14.40 -31.13 -2.92
C GLU A 53 14.13 -29.62 -2.95
N VAL A 54 14.37 -28.95 -1.81
CA VAL A 54 14.19 -27.50 -1.70
C VAL A 54 15.31 -26.79 -2.44
N THR A 55 14.94 -26.04 -3.46
CA THR A 55 15.87 -25.24 -4.28
C THR A 55 16.02 -23.82 -3.76
N SER A 56 14.93 -23.22 -3.29
CA SER A 56 14.97 -21.88 -2.70
C SER A 56 13.82 -21.66 -1.69
N ASN A 57 14.06 -20.76 -0.76
CA ASN A 57 13.06 -20.32 0.23
C ASN A 57 12.74 -18.83 0.01
N GLY A 58 11.46 -18.52 0.04
CA GLY A 58 10.95 -17.14 -0.01
C GLY A 58 10.03 -16.86 1.17
N TRP A 59 9.81 -15.60 1.45
CA TRP A 59 8.83 -15.17 2.43
C TRP A 59 8.20 -13.84 2.05
N SER A 60 6.97 -13.64 2.48
CA SER A 60 6.25 -12.38 2.28
C SER A 60 5.39 -12.07 3.50
N VAL A 61 5.08 -10.80 3.67
CA VAL A 61 4.23 -10.29 4.74
C VAL A 61 3.18 -9.38 4.15
N GLN A 62 1.93 -9.59 4.53
CA GLN A 62 0.83 -8.69 4.17
C GLN A 62 0.22 -8.11 5.45
N VAL A 63 -0.05 -6.80 5.42
CA VAL A 63 -0.65 -6.07 6.55
C VAL A 63 -1.74 -5.17 6.03
N GLU A 64 -2.92 -5.26 6.63
CA GLU A 64 -3.99 -4.27 6.47
C GLU A 64 -4.06 -3.38 7.71
N SER A 65 -4.20 -2.08 7.51
CA SER A 65 -4.17 -1.10 8.60
C SER A 65 -5.13 0.05 8.33
N LEU A 66 -5.73 0.57 9.40
CA LEU A 66 -6.54 1.80 9.37
C LEU A 66 -5.72 3.07 9.64
N ASN A 67 -4.43 2.94 9.90
CA ASN A 67 -3.54 4.09 10.07
C ASN A 67 -2.97 4.53 8.73
N VAL A 68 -3.33 5.73 8.28
CA VAL A 68 -2.84 6.32 7.03
C VAL A 68 -1.91 7.53 7.27
N VAL A 69 -1.57 7.82 8.51
CA VAL A 69 -0.75 8.99 8.87
C VAL A 69 0.70 8.84 8.36
N ASP A 70 1.21 7.63 8.26
CA ASP A 70 2.57 7.30 7.84
C ASP A 70 2.72 7.01 6.33
N ILE A 71 1.67 7.26 5.52
CA ILE A 71 1.69 7.00 4.06
C ILE A 71 2.88 7.69 3.40
N GLY A 72 3.21 8.92 3.77
CA GLY A 72 4.33 9.65 3.20
C GLY A 72 5.67 8.92 3.35
N ALA A 73 5.96 8.37 4.52
CA ALA A 73 7.18 7.60 4.76
C ALA A 73 7.20 6.30 3.92
N LEU A 74 6.08 5.61 3.81
CA LEU A 74 5.95 4.40 3.01
C LEU A 74 6.12 4.68 1.51
N LEU A 75 5.48 5.72 1.00
CA LEU A 75 5.64 6.16 -0.39
C LEU A 75 7.10 6.55 -0.70
N THR A 76 7.77 7.21 0.24
CA THR A 76 9.19 7.55 0.10
C THR A 76 10.04 6.28 0.03
N ALA A 77 9.78 5.30 0.88
CA ALA A 77 10.55 4.06 0.92
C ALA A 77 10.38 3.24 -0.38
N ILE A 78 9.16 3.16 -0.93
CA ILE A 78 8.93 2.52 -2.25
C ILE A 78 9.70 3.28 -3.34
N LYS A 79 9.58 4.61 -3.37
CA LYS A 79 10.23 5.46 -4.37
C LYS A 79 11.76 5.34 -4.33
N THR A 80 12.34 5.25 -3.16
CA THR A 80 13.80 5.11 -2.97
C THR A 80 14.26 3.65 -3.04
N MET A 81 13.33 2.71 -3.25
CA MET A 81 13.64 1.27 -3.29
C MET A 81 14.43 0.80 -2.06
N THR A 82 14.06 1.32 -0.90
CA THR A 82 14.77 1.04 0.36
C THR A 82 14.13 -0.15 1.07
N PRO A 83 14.88 -1.21 1.39
CA PRO A 83 14.34 -2.35 2.11
C PRO A 83 14.05 -1.99 3.58
N PHE A 84 12.99 -2.58 4.10
CA PHE A 84 12.63 -2.53 5.52
C PHE A 84 13.23 -3.72 6.26
N THR A 85 13.73 -3.50 7.46
CA THR A 85 13.91 -4.60 8.40
C THR A 85 12.58 -4.88 9.09
N LEU A 86 11.97 -6.00 8.72
CA LEU A 86 10.72 -6.46 9.30
C LEU A 86 10.96 -7.48 10.40
N MET A 87 10.08 -7.50 11.35
CA MET A 87 10.00 -8.51 12.40
C MET A 87 8.54 -8.86 12.65
N TRP A 88 8.25 -10.10 12.97
CA TRP A 88 6.98 -10.47 13.56
C TRP A 88 7.16 -11.11 14.92
N ASP A 89 6.28 -10.77 15.81
CA ASP A 89 6.31 -11.22 17.19
C ASP A 89 4.90 -11.12 17.82
N GLU A 90 4.79 -11.46 19.09
CA GLU A 90 3.55 -11.30 19.83
C GLU A 90 3.66 -10.23 20.92
N THR A 91 2.55 -9.58 21.18
CA THR A 91 2.40 -8.70 22.34
C THR A 91 1.86 -9.48 23.53
N SER A 92 2.17 -9.00 24.72
CA SER A 92 1.64 -9.52 25.96
C SER A 92 0.12 -9.58 25.94
N THR A 93 -0.42 -10.68 26.44
CA THR A 93 -1.86 -10.86 26.59
C THR A 93 -2.45 -9.98 27.71
N THR A 94 -1.62 -9.40 28.54
CA THR A 94 -2.01 -8.59 29.70
C THR A 94 -2.22 -7.12 29.32
N ASP A 95 -1.27 -6.53 28.60
CA ASP A 95 -1.29 -5.11 28.28
C ASP A 95 -1.45 -4.82 26.79
N ASN A 96 -1.28 -5.83 25.93
CA ASN A 96 -1.29 -5.73 24.46
C ASN A 96 -0.30 -4.66 23.89
N GLN A 97 0.71 -4.30 24.66
CA GLN A 97 1.69 -3.26 24.32
C GLN A 97 3.14 -3.76 24.38
N SER A 98 3.45 -4.64 25.32
CA SER A 98 4.78 -5.20 25.49
C SER A 98 5.01 -6.35 24.50
N ILE A 99 6.17 -6.41 23.85
CA ILE A 99 6.56 -7.51 22.96
C ILE A 99 7.23 -8.60 23.81
N GLU A 100 6.83 -9.85 23.64
CA GLU A 100 7.26 -10.94 24.52
C GLU A 100 8.46 -11.75 23.99
N GLY A 101 8.82 -11.64 22.71
CA GLY A 101 9.92 -12.40 22.12
C GLY A 101 9.58 -13.89 21.97
N ALA A 102 8.52 -14.18 21.23
CA ALA A 102 8.04 -15.53 21.01
C ALA A 102 9.08 -16.42 20.30
N THR A 103 9.03 -17.72 20.55
CA THR A 103 9.96 -18.68 19.92
C THR A 103 9.85 -18.74 18.40
N TYR A 104 8.70 -18.33 17.85
CA TYR A 104 8.45 -18.23 16.40
C TYR A 104 8.77 -16.86 15.83
N ALA A 105 9.17 -15.88 16.67
CA ALA A 105 9.57 -14.56 16.19
C ALA A 105 10.77 -14.64 15.24
N ARG A 106 10.68 -13.91 14.15
CA ARG A 106 11.71 -13.83 13.11
C ARG A 106 11.84 -12.41 12.64
N LYS A 107 13.05 -12.06 12.18
CA LYS A 107 13.33 -10.80 11.48
C LYS A 107 14.01 -11.08 10.15
N GLY A 108 13.85 -10.18 9.21
CA GLY A 108 14.49 -10.22 7.90
C GLY A 108 14.33 -8.91 7.16
N GLN A 109 14.98 -8.77 6.02
CA GLN A 109 14.82 -7.60 5.16
C GLN A 109 13.82 -7.90 4.05
N ALA A 110 12.97 -6.91 3.75
CA ALA A 110 11.96 -7.01 2.70
C ALA A 110 11.75 -5.67 2.03
N PHE A 111 11.39 -5.70 0.75
CA PHE A 111 10.90 -4.53 0.04
C PHE A 111 9.38 -4.41 0.21
N LEU A 112 8.88 -3.20 0.41
CA LEU A 112 7.45 -2.90 0.27
C LEU A 112 7.15 -2.85 -1.22
N ASN A 113 6.61 -3.94 -1.76
CA ASN A 113 6.39 -4.09 -3.20
C ASN A 113 4.97 -3.72 -3.64
N ASP A 114 4.02 -3.60 -2.73
CA ASP A 114 2.67 -3.14 -3.02
C ASP A 114 2.12 -2.30 -1.86
N LEU A 115 1.57 -1.14 -2.19
CA LEU A 115 0.90 -0.23 -1.27
C LEU A 115 -0.41 0.23 -1.89
N THR A 116 -1.52 -0.15 -1.31
CA THR A 116 -2.84 0.35 -1.68
C THR A 116 -3.41 1.19 -0.56
N CYS A 117 -3.77 2.44 -0.84
CA CYS A 117 -4.43 3.35 0.08
C CYS A 117 -5.86 3.62 -0.39
N THR A 118 -6.86 3.40 0.47
CA THR A 118 -8.27 3.54 0.14
C THR A 118 -8.91 4.60 1.03
N PHE A 119 -9.61 5.54 0.40
CA PHE A 119 -10.29 6.66 1.03
C PHE A 119 -11.75 6.70 0.58
N ASN A 120 -12.63 6.05 1.33
CA ASN A 120 -14.05 5.99 1.05
C ASN A 120 -14.83 7.09 1.81
N ASP A 121 -15.90 7.61 1.20
CA ASP A 121 -16.75 8.59 1.86
C ASP A 121 -17.32 8.02 3.17
N ARG A 122 -17.23 8.80 4.27
CA ARG A 122 -17.73 8.48 5.62
C ARG A 122 -17.12 7.24 6.29
N GLU A 123 -16.22 6.52 5.64
CA GLU A 123 -15.49 5.39 6.22
C GLU A 123 -14.11 5.81 6.74
N ASN A 124 -13.52 4.98 7.56
CA ASN A 124 -12.12 5.16 7.94
C ASN A 124 -11.24 4.83 6.74
N SER A 125 -10.24 5.65 6.50
CA SER A 125 -9.22 5.36 5.51
C SER A 125 -8.46 4.10 5.89
N ALA A 126 -8.06 3.32 4.88
CA ALA A 126 -7.33 2.07 5.08
C ALA A 126 -6.13 2.00 4.14
N LYS A 127 -5.14 1.21 4.52
CA LYS A 127 -4.03 0.83 3.65
C LYS A 127 -3.80 -0.67 3.70
N SER A 128 -3.40 -1.23 2.57
CA SER A 128 -2.88 -2.59 2.44
C SER A 128 -1.42 -2.50 2.04
N LEU A 129 -0.57 -3.25 2.73
CA LEU A 129 0.87 -3.31 2.54
C LEU A 129 1.26 -4.74 2.21
N GLN A 130 2.04 -4.93 1.15
CA GLN A 130 2.66 -6.21 0.85
C GLN A 130 4.17 -6.05 0.80
N PHE A 131 4.85 -6.89 1.55
CA PHE A 131 6.30 -6.93 1.62
C PHE A 131 6.80 -8.25 1.05
N ALA A 132 7.82 -8.19 0.19
CA ALA A 132 8.52 -9.33 -0.33
C ALA A 132 9.91 -9.43 0.33
N GLY A 133 10.19 -10.58 0.93
CA GLY A 133 11.47 -10.83 1.60
C GLY A 133 12.64 -10.90 0.62
N THR A 134 13.75 -10.29 0.99
CA THR A 134 14.99 -10.28 0.20
C THR A 134 16.20 -10.80 0.98
N SER A 135 15.98 -11.37 2.16
CA SER A 135 17.05 -11.96 2.98
C SER A 135 16.60 -13.22 3.70
N ALA A 136 17.57 -13.95 4.23
CA ALA A 136 17.30 -15.02 5.19
C ALA A 136 16.52 -14.49 6.41
N LEU A 137 15.67 -15.37 6.96
CA LEU A 137 14.99 -15.10 8.22
C LEU A 137 15.90 -15.48 9.39
N GLU A 138 16.12 -14.54 10.29
CA GLU A 138 16.88 -14.74 11.52
C GLU A 138 15.94 -15.05 12.69
N LYS A 139 16.26 -16.10 13.44
CA LYS A 139 15.59 -16.37 14.71
C LYS A 139 16.11 -15.39 15.76
N LEU A 140 15.20 -14.78 16.50
CA LEU A 140 15.55 -13.92 17.61
C LEU A 140 16.01 -14.75 18.80
N THR A 141 17.20 -14.43 19.32
CA THR A 141 17.77 -15.05 20.52
C THR A 141 17.64 -14.15 21.75
N THR A 142 17.42 -12.87 21.54
CA THR A 142 17.22 -11.82 22.55
C THR A 142 16.08 -10.92 22.11
N ALA A 143 15.24 -10.48 23.03
CA ALA A 143 14.21 -9.50 22.72
C ALA A 143 14.86 -8.21 22.24
N PRO A 144 14.49 -7.71 21.03
CA PRO A 144 15.04 -6.45 20.53
C PRO A 144 14.46 -5.27 21.29
N SER A 145 15.09 -4.12 21.12
CA SER A 145 14.53 -2.86 21.60
C SER A 145 13.30 -2.49 20.76
N TYR A 146 12.19 -2.15 21.38
CA TYR A 146 10.94 -1.79 20.69
C TYR A 146 10.29 -0.55 21.32
N GLU A 147 9.44 0.10 20.56
CA GLU A 147 8.55 1.15 21.07
C GLU A 147 7.19 0.52 21.42
N PRO A 148 6.54 0.96 22.51
CA PRO A 148 5.20 0.53 22.84
C PRO A 148 4.24 0.79 21.68
N VAL A 149 3.22 -0.07 21.53
CA VAL A 149 2.19 0.13 20.52
C VAL A 149 1.47 1.44 20.80
N ALA A 150 1.64 2.42 19.91
CA ALA A 150 0.98 3.71 20.04
C ALA A 150 -0.51 3.59 19.67
N ALA A 151 -1.36 4.33 20.38
CA ALA A 151 -2.73 4.55 19.94
C ALA A 151 -2.71 5.32 18.61
N GLY A 152 -3.38 4.77 17.60
CA GLY A 152 -3.46 5.41 16.29
C GLY A 152 -4.58 6.44 16.21
N THR A 153 -4.48 7.33 15.22
CA THR A 153 -5.54 8.28 14.88
C THR A 153 -6.20 7.86 13.58
N TYR A 154 -7.52 7.80 13.56
CA TYR A 154 -8.28 7.51 12.35
C TYR A 154 -8.40 8.75 11.49
N THR A 155 -8.18 8.60 10.20
CA THR A 155 -8.53 9.61 9.19
C THR A 155 -9.73 9.09 8.40
N LYS A 156 -10.79 9.89 8.31
CA LYS A 156 -11.93 9.53 7.46
C LYS A 156 -11.62 9.87 6.02
N GLY A 157 -11.98 8.99 5.10
CA GLY A 157 -11.71 9.16 3.69
C GLY A 157 -12.33 10.41 3.07
N GLN A 158 -13.45 10.89 3.63
CA GLN A 158 -14.07 12.14 3.19
C GLN A 158 -13.16 13.38 3.31
N PHE A 159 -12.13 13.33 4.17
CA PHE A 159 -11.17 14.42 4.35
C PHE A 159 -9.93 14.30 3.46
N VAL A 160 -9.88 13.29 2.59
CA VAL A 160 -8.83 13.11 1.61
C VAL A 160 -9.43 13.17 0.21
N ARG A 161 -8.93 14.06 -0.64
CA ARG A 161 -9.51 14.30 -1.96
C ARG A 161 -8.44 14.29 -3.05
N LEU A 162 -8.88 13.92 -4.26
CA LEU A 162 -8.10 14.02 -5.48
C LEU A 162 -8.35 15.37 -6.13
N PHE A 163 -7.28 16.10 -6.39
CA PHE A 163 -7.24 17.31 -7.19
C PHE A 163 -6.59 16.97 -8.52
N LEU A 164 -7.19 17.42 -9.62
CA LEU A 164 -6.76 17.08 -10.96
C LEU A 164 -6.82 18.30 -11.88
N SER A 165 -5.82 18.50 -12.74
CA SER A 165 -5.77 19.60 -13.71
C SER A 165 -4.76 19.32 -14.82
N ASP A 166 -4.85 20.04 -15.92
CA ASP A 166 -3.84 20.14 -16.96
C ASP A 166 -2.66 21.08 -16.58
N THR A 167 -2.78 21.78 -15.46
CA THR A 167 -1.74 22.68 -14.93
C THR A 167 -1.04 22.08 -13.71
N SER A 168 0.23 22.46 -13.50
CA SER A 168 1.10 21.86 -12.47
C SER A 168 0.65 22.03 -11.01
N ASN A 169 -0.32 22.89 -10.74
CA ASN A 169 -0.89 23.06 -9.40
C ASN A 169 -2.41 22.88 -9.43
N PRO A 170 -2.92 21.66 -9.41
CA PRO A 170 -4.34 21.38 -9.44
C PRO A 170 -5.06 22.10 -8.30
N ALA A 171 -6.01 22.96 -8.64
CA ALA A 171 -6.84 23.67 -7.67
C ALA A 171 -8.24 23.05 -7.55
N LEU A 172 -8.68 22.31 -8.56
CA LEU A 172 -10.04 21.78 -8.65
C LEU A 172 -10.09 20.34 -8.18
N VAL A 173 -10.94 20.08 -7.20
CA VAL A 173 -11.22 18.75 -6.68
C VAL A 173 -12.08 17.95 -7.67
N LEU A 174 -11.91 16.63 -7.72
CA LEU A 174 -12.83 15.77 -8.45
C LEU A 174 -14.20 15.79 -7.76
N ALA A 175 -15.21 16.29 -8.48
CA ALA A 175 -16.54 16.49 -7.92
C ALA A 175 -17.29 15.16 -7.76
N GLY A 176 -18.06 15.04 -6.67
CA GLY A 176 -18.92 13.88 -6.42
C GLY A 176 -18.21 12.57 -6.11
N ALA A 177 -16.90 12.59 -5.87
CA ALA A 177 -16.13 11.38 -5.57
C ALA A 177 -16.66 10.69 -4.30
N LYS A 178 -16.89 9.39 -4.40
CA LYS A 178 -17.29 8.49 -3.31
C LYS A 178 -16.13 7.68 -2.79
N THR A 179 -15.27 7.26 -3.69
CA THR A 179 -14.07 6.48 -3.36
C THR A 179 -12.86 7.08 -4.05
N LEU A 180 -11.72 6.95 -3.41
CA LEU A 180 -10.42 7.26 -3.97
C LEU A 180 -9.46 6.16 -3.53
N GLN A 181 -8.76 5.57 -4.47
CA GLN A 181 -7.73 4.58 -4.20
C GLN A 181 -6.45 5.01 -4.90
N LEU A 182 -5.36 5.00 -4.17
CA LEU A 182 -4.00 5.11 -4.70
C LEU A 182 -3.33 3.75 -4.55
N HIS A 183 -2.87 3.20 -5.65
CA HIS A 183 -2.09 1.98 -5.68
C HIS A 183 -0.69 2.29 -6.21
N VAL A 184 0.32 1.83 -5.51
CA VAL A 184 1.74 1.97 -5.88
C VAL A 184 2.37 0.60 -5.80
N SER A 185 2.98 0.17 -6.87
CA SER A 185 3.64 -1.12 -6.94
C SER A 185 5.08 -1.00 -7.42
N MET A 186 5.93 -1.85 -6.87
CA MET A 186 7.33 -2.00 -7.24
C MET A 186 7.55 -3.41 -7.80
N SER A 187 8.07 -3.48 -9.01
CA SER A 187 8.47 -4.75 -9.62
C SER A 187 9.76 -5.25 -9.00
N LEU A 188 9.81 -6.53 -8.69
CA LEU A 188 10.97 -7.20 -8.14
C LEU A 188 11.39 -8.35 -9.06
N GLU A 189 12.67 -8.56 -9.21
CA GLU A 189 13.25 -9.70 -9.90
C GLU A 189 14.12 -10.53 -8.95
N ASP A 190 14.19 -11.83 -9.21
CA ASP A 190 15.06 -12.74 -8.46
C ASP A 190 16.51 -12.53 -8.88
N ALA A 191 17.32 -11.98 -7.98
CA ALA A 191 18.75 -11.74 -8.16
C ALA A 191 19.62 -12.81 -7.48
N THR A 192 19.05 -13.98 -7.15
CA THR A 192 19.75 -15.07 -6.50
C THR A 192 20.81 -15.65 -7.45
N THR A 193 22.06 -15.72 -7.01
CA THR A 193 23.17 -16.27 -7.78
C THR A 193 23.76 -17.50 -7.08
N LYS A 194 24.68 -18.20 -7.75
CA LYS A 194 25.43 -19.32 -7.16
C LYS A 194 26.29 -18.91 -5.96
N ASP A 195 26.61 -17.62 -5.86
CA ASP A 195 27.40 -17.06 -4.77
C ASP A 195 26.54 -16.57 -3.61
N THR A 196 25.21 -16.61 -3.76
CA THR A 196 24.27 -16.26 -2.69
C THR A 196 24.30 -17.34 -1.60
N PRO A 197 24.70 -17.01 -0.37
CA PRO A 197 24.80 -18.01 0.68
C PRO A 197 23.43 -18.53 1.13
N GLY A 198 23.31 -19.85 1.25
CA GLY A 198 22.07 -20.50 1.68
C GLY A 198 21.05 -20.71 0.56
N THR A 199 19.79 -20.94 0.98
CA THR A 199 18.67 -21.25 0.06
C THR A 199 17.67 -20.10 -0.05
N TRP A 200 17.94 -18.96 0.52
CA TRP A 200 17.02 -17.82 0.52
C TRP A 200 17.09 -17.02 -0.77
N GLN A 201 15.95 -16.68 -1.31
CA GLN A 201 15.85 -15.79 -2.48
C GLN A 201 16.29 -14.36 -2.13
N VAL A 202 17.01 -13.75 -3.06
CA VAL A 202 17.37 -12.33 -3.04
C VAL A 202 16.55 -11.62 -4.09
N GLN A 203 15.80 -10.60 -3.71
CA GLN A 203 14.96 -9.82 -4.61
C GLN A 203 15.61 -8.46 -4.86
N GLU A 204 15.60 -8.00 -6.12
CA GLU A 204 16.05 -6.65 -6.49
C GLU A 204 14.93 -5.87 -7.18
N PRO A 205 14.76 -4.57 -6.84
CA PRO A 205 13.75 -3.74 -7.46
C PRO A 205 14.15 -3.33 -8.87
N THR A 206 13.22 -3.45 -9.83
CA THR A 206 13.46 -3.18 -11.26
C THR A 206 12.58 -2.07 -11.82
N GLY A 207 11.47 -1.75 -11.18
CA GLY A 207 10.56 -0.72 -11.67
C GLY A 207 9.54 -0.27 -10.65
N LEU A 208 8.99 0.91 -10.89
CA LEU A 208 7.95 1.53 -10.08
C LEU A 208 6.78 1.90 -10.98
N SER A 209 5.57 1.60 -10.55
CA SER A 209 4.34 2.04 -11.20
C SER A 209 3.32 2.50 -10.16
N TYR A 210 2.41 3.37 -10.56
CA TYR A 210 1.29 3.76 -9.71
C TYR A 210 0.05 4.05 -10.57
N ASP A 211 -1.09 3.82 -9.97
CA ASP A 211 -2.38 4.12 -10.53
C ASP A 211 -3.32 4.71 -9.47
N ILE A 212 -4.29 5.46 -9.94
CA ILE A 212 -5.33 6.06 -9.11
C ILE A 212 -6.67 5.66 -9.68
N SER A 213 -7.53 5.10 -8.85
CA SER A 213 -8.91 4.81 -9.21
C SER A 213 -9.89 5.59 -8.35
N THR A 214 -10.99 5.99 -8.96
CA THR A 214 -12.03 6.75 -8.26
C THR A 214 -13.40 6.43 -8.81
N ASN A 215 -14.40 6.32 -7.93
CA ASN A 215 -15.81 6.26 -8.28
C ASN A 215 -16.48 7.57 -7.85
N ALA A 216 -17.24 8.17 -8.72
CA ALA A 216 -17.92 9.43 -8.48
C ALA A 216 -19.35 9.45 -9.03
N LEU A 217 -20.17 10.35 -8.51
CA LEU A 217 -21.52 10.61 -9.01
C LEU A 217 -21.45 11.48 -10.26
N VAL A 218 -22.24 11.12 -11.27
CA VAL A 218 -22.49 12.00 -12.41
C VAL A 218 -23.38 13.14 -11.94
N ALA A 219 -22.84 14.34 -12.00
CA ALA A 219 -23.59 15.53 -11.64
C ALA A 219 -23.89 16.36 -12.87
N SER A 220 -25.10 16.92 -12.95
CA SER A 220 -25.44 17.85 -14.01
C SER A 220 -24.61 19.12 -13.88
N ASN A 221 -24.11 19.64 -15.01
CA ASN A 221 -23.14 20.74 -15.08
C ASN A 221 -23.50 21.99 -14.29
N GLU A 222 -24.78 22.31 -14.15
CA GLU A 222 -25.20 23.60 -13.57
C GLU A 222 -25.08 23.68 -12.05
N THR A 223 -25.22 22.57 -11.33
CA THR A 223 -25.24 22.56 -9.86
C THR A 223 -23.86 22.49 -9.23
N ILE A 224 -22.88 21.92 -9.93
CA ILE A 224 -21.54 21.67 -9.37
C ILE A 224 -20.51 22.68 -9.84
N THR A 225 -20.56 23.13 -11.09
CA THR A 225 -19.56 24.06 -11.64
C THR A 225 -19.72 25.49 -11.12
N SER A 226 -20.95 25.97 -10.91
CA SER A 226 -21.17 27.34 -10.48
C SER A 226 -21.09 27.55 -8.96
N ALA A 227 -21.47 26.55 -8.18
CA ALA A 227 -21.51 26.66 -6.71
C ALA A 227 -20.26 26.09 -6.03
N VAL A 228 -19.45 25.30 -6.68
CA VAL A 228 -18.56 24.38 -6.03
C VAL A 228 -17.16 24.26 -6.62
N GLY A 229 -16.93 24.67 -7.87
CA GLY A 229 -15.62 24.57 -8.53
C GLY A 229 -14.98 23.18 -8.42
N GLY A 230 -15.34 22.24 -9.29
CA GLY A 230 -14.77 20.90 -9.31
C GLY A 230 -14.66 20.34 -10.72
N GLN A 231 -13.77 19.39 -10.95
CA GLN A 231 -13.70 18.64 -12.21
C GLN A 231 -14.92 17.73 -12.32
N THR A 232 -15.59 17.78 -13.47
CA THR A 232 -16.79 17.00 -13.77
C THR A 232 -16.48 15.87 -14.75
N LEU A 233 -17.42 14.94 -14.93
CA LEU A 233 -17.30 13.89 -15.95
C LEU A 233 -17.03 14.48 -17.36
N GLY A 234 -17.71 15.57 -17.74
CA GLY A 234 -17.49 16.22 -19.03
C GLY A 234 -16.04 16.67 -19.21
N THR A 235 -15.48 17.35 -18.23
CA THR A 235 -14.08 17.77 -18.26
C THR A 235 -13.11 16.59 -18.33
N LEU A 236 -13.42 15.48 -17.65
CA LEU A 236 -12.58 14.27 -17.74
C LEU A 236 -12.65 13.62 -19.12
N MET A 237 -13.83 13.64 -19.76
CA MET A 237 -13.99 13.17 -21.15
C MET A 237 -13.18 14.02 -22.11
N ASP A 238 -13.21 15.35 -21.98
CA ASP A 238 -12.40 16.26 -22.81
C ASP A 238 -10.89 15.97 -22.65
N PHE A 239 -10.42 15.73 -21.43
CA PHE A 239 -9.03 15.34 -21.17
C PHE A 239 -8.67 13.96 -21.74
N TYR A 240 -9.60 13.00 -21.69
CA TYR A 240 -9.40 11.69 -22.27
C TYR A 240 -9.31 11.76 -23.80
N GLU A 241 -10.24 12.45 -24.47
CA GLU A 241 -10.26 12.62 -25.93
C GLU A 241 -9.03 13.34 -26.45
N SER A 242 -8.55 14.35 -25.73
CA SER A 242 -7.32 15.09 -26.07
C SER A 242 -6.03 14.38 -25.66
N SER A 243 -6.12 13.23 -24.99
CA SER A 243 -4.96 12.51 -24.43
C SER A 243 -4.05 13.40 -23.58
N THR A 244 -4.65 14.34 -22.84
CA THR A 244 -3.92 15.33 -22.06
C THR A 244 -3.13 14.68 -20.93
N LEU A 245 -1.89 15.14 -20.71
CA LEU A 245 -1.11 14.81 -19.52
C LEU A 245 -1.61 15.66 -18.36
N LEU A 246 -2.09 15.02 -17.32
CA LEU A 246 -2.69 15.66 -16.16
C LEU A 246 -1.73 15.66 -14.98
N TYR A 247 -1.83 16.71 -14.17
CA TYR A 247 -1.23 16.78 -12.85
C TYR A 247 -2.28 16.39 -11.81
N TRP A 248 -1.88 15.59 -10.85
CA TRP A 248 -2.74 15.16 -9.76
C TRP A 248 -2.10 15.45 -8.40
N GLN A 249 -2.94 15.68 -7.42
CA GLN A 249 -2.56 15.80 -6.00
C GLN A 249 -3.60 15.11 -5.14
N ILE A 250 -3.16 14.26 -4.24
CA ILE A 250 -3.98 13.75 -3.14
C ILE A 250 -3.66 14.60 -1.92
N ALA A 251 -4.66 15.26 -1.39
CA ALA A 251 -4.48 16.20 -0.29
C ALA A 251 -5.58 16.06 0.76
N ASN A 252 -5.24 16.38 1.99
CA ASN A 252 -6.23 16.60 3.03
C ASN A 252 -7.06 17.82 2.68
N VAL A 253 -8.32 17.82 3.07
CA VAL A 253 -9.25 18.96 2.86
C VAL A 253 -9.84 19.44 4.17
N SER A 254 -10.19 20.71 4.17
CA SER A 254 -10.84 21.40 5.29
C SER A 254 -11.94 22.32 4.79
N GLY A 255 -12.61 23.02 5.72
CA GLY A 255 -13.72 23.93 5.43
C GLY A 255 -15.07 23.23 5.46
N ASP A 256 -16.15 24.02 5.46
CA ASP A 256 -17.53 23.54 5.64
C ASP A 256 -17.98 22.59 4.52
N ASN A 257 -17.44 22.75 3.33
CA ASN A 257 -17.74 21.94 2.16
C ASN A 257 -16.63 20.90 1.83
N GLN A 258 -15.61 20.74 2.69
CA GLN A 258 -14.50 19.80 2.53
C GLN A 258 -13.79 19.90 1.16
N ARG A 259 -13.48 21.13 0.73
CA ARG A 259 -12.89 21.43 -0.60
C ARG A 259 -11.68 22.34 -0.54
N THR A 260 -11.47 23.00 0.58
CA THR A 260 -10.24 23.78 0.75
C THR A 260 -9.06 22.84 0.84
N LYS A 261 -8.18 22.92 -0.15
CA LYS A 261 -6.97 22.10 -0.19
C LYS A 261 -6.06 22.42 0.99
N GLY A 262 -5.75 21.42 1.77
CA GLY A 262 -4.81 21.46 2.88
C GLY A 262 -3.44 20.89 2.50
N SER A 263 -2.84 20.12 3.41
CA SER A 263 -1.56 19.47 3.17
C SER A 263 -1.65 18.42 2.07
N VAL A 264 -0.74 18.50 1.10
CA VAL A 264 -0.60 17.51 0.03
C VAL A 264 0.08 16.27 0.60
N ILE A 265 -0.52 15.11 0.41
CA ILE A 265 0.04 13.82 0.80
C ILE A 265 1.02 13.34 -0.26
N CYS A 266 0.58 13.37 -1.52
CA CYS A 266 1.40 13.01 -2.67
C CYS A 266 0.87 13.69 -3.94
N SER A 267 1.73 13.78 -4.94
CA SER A 267 1.42 14.43 -6.23
C SER A 267 2.24 13.83 -7.36
N GLY A 268 1.79 14.00 -8.59
CA GLY A 268 2.50 13.51 -9.75
C GLY A 268 1.78 13.85 -11.05
N GLN A 269 2.11 13.10 -12.09
CA GLN A 269 1.48 13.23 -13.39
C GLN A 269 0.78 11.91 -13.76
N CYS A 270 -0.31 11.99 -14.51
CA CYS A 270 -1.05 10.81 -14.94
C CYS A 270 -1.73 11.04 -16.27
N ARG A 271 -2.19 9.95 -16.87
CA ARG A 271 -3.13 9.96 -17.99
C ARG A 271 -4.38 9.20 -17.60
N ILE A 272 -5.52 9.60 -18.17
CA ILE A 272 -6.74 8.84 -18.00
C ILE A 272 -6.64 7.57 -18.85
N ASN A 273 -6.72 6.42 -18.19
CA ASN A 273 -6.67 5.11 -18.82
C ASN A 273 -8.07 4.65 -19.26
N SER A 274 -9.05 4.84 -18.38
CA SER A 274 -10.43 4.48 -18.68
C SER A 274 -11.44 5.34 -17.92
N ILE A 275 -12.60 5.54 -18.53
CA ILE A 275 -13.78 6.13 -17.90
C ILE A 275 -14.94 5.20 -18.21
N GLN A 276 -15.61 4.70 -17.17
CA GLN A 276 -16.80 3.86 -17.31
C GLN A 276 -17.99 4.55 -16.64
N VAL A 277 -19.05 4.81 -17.40
CA VAL A 277 -20.28 5.42 -16.88
C VAL A 277 -21.35 4.35 -16.70
N THR A 278 -21.95 4.30 -15.52
CA THR A 278 -23.03 3.38 -15.18
C THR A 278 -24.29 4.15 -14.82
N ALA A 279 -25.35 3.92 -15.57
CA ALA A 279 -26.66 4.55 -15.36
C ALA A 279 -27.77 3.49 -15.33
N GLY A 280 -28.20 3.12 -14.15
CA GLY A 280 -29.32 2.21 -13.93
C GLY A 280 -30.66 2.94 -13.93
N ASN A 281 -31.75 2.23 -14.34
CA ASN A 281 -33.09 2.80 -14.26
C ASN A 281 -33.44 3.14 -12.80
N ARG A 282 -33.86 4.38 -12.54
CA ARG A 282 -34.19 4.92 -11.21
C ARG A 282 -33.03 4.94 -10.21
N GLN A 283 -31.80 4.87 -10.70
CA GLN A 283 -30.58 4.99 -9.87
C GLN A 283 -29.83 6.27 -10.24
N VAL A 284 -29.05 6.78 -9.28
CA VAL A 284 -28.13 7.87 -9.56
C VAL A 284 -26.98 7.35 -10.41
N ALA A 285 -26.72 8.00 -11.54
CA ALA A 285 -25.62 7.62 -12.41
C ALA A 285 -24.26 7.85 -11.71
N THR A 286 -23.37 6.90 -11.90
CA THR A 286 -21.98 6.95 -11.39
C THR A 286 -21.00 6.78 -12.52
N TYR A 287 -19.76 7.19 -12.28
CA TYR A 287 -18.67 6.87 -13.20
C TYR A 287 -17.44 6.41 -12.41
N ASP A 288 -16.72 5.50 -13.00
CA ASP A 288 -15.43 5.00 -12.53
C ASP A 288 -14.33 5.53 -13.45
N THR A 289 -13.28 6.07 -12.88
CA THR A 289 -12.12 6.56 -13.63
C THR A 289 -10.86 5.90 -13.12
N GLN A 290 -10.04 5.43 -14.06
CA GLN A 290 -8.70 4.92 -13.80
C GLN A 290 -7.66 5.83 -14.44
N LEU A 291 -6.69 6.24 -13.63
CA LEU A 291 -5.59 7.10 -14.02
C LEU A 291 -4.30 6.30 -13.90
N SER A 292 -3.56 6.19 -14.99
CA SER A 292 -2.23 5.56 -14.97
C SER A 292 -1.15 6.62 -14.73
N GLY A 293 -0.24 6.32 -13.83
CA GLY A 293 0.88 7.18 -13.48
C GLY A 293 1.81 7.45 -14.67
N TYR A 294 2.37 8.64 -14.71
CA TYR A 294 3.35 9.06 -15.70
C TYR A 294 4.57 9.66 -15.00
N GLY A 295 5.71 9.00 -15.16
CA GLY A 295 6.95 9.40 -14.47
C GLY A 295 6.87 9.19 -12.95
N ASP A 296 7.71 9.89 -12.22
CA ASP A 296 7.78 9.81 -10.76
C ASP A 296 6.65 10.58 -10.08
N TYR A 297 6.31 10.15 -8.87
CA TYR A 297 5.47 10.92 -7.96
C TYR A 297 6.32 11.65 -6.90
N ASN A 298 5.76 12.71 -6.34
CA ASN A 298 6.33 13.44 -5.21
C ASN A 298 5.53 13.19 -3.95
N VAL A 299 6.23 13.00 -2.85
CA VAL A 299 5.62 12.89 -1.51
C VAL A 299 5.54 14.29 -0.92
N GLY A 300 4.39 14.64 -0.36
CA GLY A 300 4.19 15.92 0.31
C GLY A 300 5.08 16.04 1.55
N ALA A 301 5.51 17.27 1.84
CA ALA A 301 6.29 17.58 3.02
C ALA A 301 5.39 17.78 4.24
#